data_a96912be9012b198ad0ea45ca88b70b9
#
_entry.id   a96912be9012b198ad0ea45ca88b70b9
#
_cell.length_a   1.000
_cell.length_b   1.000
_cell.length_c   1.000
_cell.angle_alpha   90.00
_cell.angle_beta   90.00
_cell.angle_gamma   90.00
#
_symmetry.space_group_name_H-M   'P 1'
#
loop_
_entity.id
_entity.type
_entity.pdbx_description
1 polymer ?
#
loop_
_entity_poly.entity_id
_entity_poly.type
_entity_poly.pdbx_seq_one_letter_code
_entity_poly.pdbx_strand_id
1 'polypeptide(L)'
;HYFPFDADHQWVMLAKARASYGNGYGSNGDYDHVLPFFENYYAGGFDTLRGFKSNTVGPKALYYYNLGGNDVIQGTDSSVGGNALAVASLEMIVPTPFASESYQPQLRTSFFIDAGTVWDTTFEYGQYQNRCFSGCNYLMDYSDPSNIRMSAGLSLQWLSPMGPLVFVLAQPLKKYEGDDTEVFSFNIGRTF
;
A
#
# COMPACT_ATOMS: atom_id res chain seq x y z
N HIS A 1 6.61 5.04 16.44
CA HIS A 1 7.46 5.52 17.53
C HIS A 1 8.30 6.70 17.05
N TYR A 2 8.43 7.74 17.88
CA TYR A 2 9.18 8.96 17.56
C TYR A 2 10.54 8.93 18.24
N PHE A 3 11.60 9.26 17.49
CA PHE A 3 12.98 9.34 17.98
C PHE A 3 13.54 10.73 17.67
N PRO A 4 13.66 11.63 18.64
CA PRO A 4 14.31 12.93 18.43
C PRO A 4 15.83 12.75 18.31
N PHE A 5 16.45 13.48 17.37
CA PHE A 5 17.89 13.43 17.15
C PHE A 5 18.63 14.64 17.77
N ASP A 6 17.89 15.71 18.08
CA ASP A 6 18.45 16.93 18.65
C ASP A 6 17.70 17.33 19.93
N ALA A 7 18.34 18.17 20.76
CA ALA A 7 17.78 18.66 22.01
C ALA A 7 16.56 19.57 21.79
N ASP A 8 16.50 20.26 20.67
CA ASP A 8 15.41 21.16 20.29
C ASP A 8 14.25 20.45 19.59
N HIS A 9 14.34 19.12 19.42
CA HIS A 9 13.33 18.26 18.76
C HIS A 9 12.92 18.72 17.35
N GLN A 10 13.83 19.38 16.63
CA GLN A 10 13.60 19.86 15.28
C GLN A 10 13.77 18.73 14.24
N TRP A 11 14.64 17.76 14.54
CA TRP A 11 14.87 16.58 13.73
C TRP A 11 14.31 15.36 14.43
N VAL A 12 13.28 14.79 13.87
CA VAL A 12 12.58 13.66 14.49
C VAL A 12 12.38 12.55 13.47
N MET A 13 12.84 11.34 13.80
CA MET A 13 12.51 10.16 13.03
C MET A 13 11.23 9.53 13.57
N LEU A 14 10.31 9.25 12.69
CA LEU A 14 9.09 8.51 12.97
C LEU A 14 9.15 7.14 12.27
N ALA A 15 9.03 6.07 13.04
CA ALA A 15 8.89 4.72 12.53
C ALA A 15 7.48 4.20 12.82
N LYS A 16 6.81 3.71 11.78
CA LYS A 16 5.49 3.07 11.84
C LYS A 16 5.57 1.69 11.19
N ALA A 17 4.90 0.72 11.77
CA ALA A 17 4.69 -0.58 11.16
C ALA A 17 3.29 -1.10 11.51
N ARG A 18 2.68 -1.77 10.56
CA ARG A 18 1.39 -2.44 10.73
C ARG A 18 1.44 -3.79 10.05
N ALA A 19 1.02 -4.83 10.77
CA ALA A 19 0.78 -6.16 10.22
C ALA A 19 -0.65 -6.57 10.57
N SER A 20 -1.35 -7.16 9.64
CA SER A 20 -2.72 -7.63 9.80
C SER A 20 -2.86 -8.98 9.11
N TYR A 21 -3.61 -9.87 9.73
CA TYR A 21 -3.96 -11.18 9.20
C TYR A 21 -5.39 -11.51 9.56
N GLY A 22 -6.15 -11.99 8.60
CA GLY A 22 -7.52 -12.45 8.79
C GLY A 22 -7.70 -13.85 8.22
N ASN A 23 -8.55 -14.62 8.88
CA ASN A 23 -8.94 -15.94 8.41
C ASN A 23 -10.43 -16.15 8.68
N GLY A 24 -11.12 -16.87 7.82
CA GLY A 24 -12.48 -17.29 8.06
C GLY A 24 -12.54 -18.36 9.17
N TYR A 25 -13.67 -18.47 9.81
CA TYR A 25 -13.97 -19.55 10.75
C TYR A 25 -15.29 -20.21 10.34
N GLY A 26 -15.40 -21.51 10.58
CA GLY A 26 -16.57 -22.29 10.23
C GLY A 26 -16.25 -23.38 9.22
N SER A 27 -17.13 -24.35 9.15
CA SER A 27 -16.99 -25.55 8.31
C SER A 27 -18.23 -25.64 7.44
N ASN A 28 -18.20 -25.00 6.28
CA ASN A 28 -19.27 -25.05 5.27
C ASN A 28 -18.78 -25.59 3.91
N GLY A 29 -18.00 -26.66 3.92
CA GLY A 29 -17.50 -27.30 2.70
C GLY A 29 -16.29 -26.57 2.08
N ASP A 30 -16.26 -26.42 0.76
CA ASP A 30 -15.09 -25.93 0.00
C ASP A 30 -14.61 -24.49 0.34
N TYR A 31 -15.32 -23.77 1.22
CA TYR A 31 -14.98 -22.40 1.64
C TYR A 31 -14.49 -22.33 3.09
N ASP A 32 -14.02 -23.43 3.64
CA ASP A 32 -13.47 -23.47 4.98
C ASP A 32 -12.26 -22.53 5.11
N HIS A 33 -12.32 -21.67 6.13
CA HIS A 33 -11.23 -20.76 6.49
C HIS A 33 -10.91 -19.61 5.50
N VAL A 34 -11.76 -19.35 4.51
CA VAL A 34 -11.58 -18.22 3.60
C VAL A 34 -12.15 -16.94 4.24
N LEU A 35 -11.36 -15.89 4.28
CA LEU A 35 -11.83 -14.57 4.70
C LEU A 35 -12.86 -14.03 3.69
N PRO A 36 -14.04 -13.54 4.12
CA PRO A 36 -14.96 -12.89 3.19
C PRO A 36 -14.28 -11.72 2.45
N PHE A 37 -14.48 -11.62 1.14
CA PHE A 37 -13.75 -10.66 0.30
C PHE A 37 -13.93 -9.19 0.73
N PHE A 38 -15.03 -8.84 1.37
CA PHE A 38 -15.30 -7.49 1.88
C PHE A 38 -14.54 -7.16 3.18
N GLU A 39 -13.92 -8.16 3.83
CA GLU A 39 -13.03 -8.01 4.98
C GLU A 39 -11.54 -8.05 4.56
N ASN A 40 -11.24 -8.19 3.27
CA ASN A 40 -9.87 -8.22 2.77
C ASN A 40 -9.12 -6.92 3.09
N TYR A 41 -7.83 -7.07 3.33
CA TYR A 41 -6.93 -5.94 3.51
C TYR A 41 -6.46 -5.40 2.17
N TYR A 42 -6.26 -4.09 2.15
CA TYR A 42 -5.77 -3.35 1.00
C TYR A 42 -4.60 -2.45 1.41
N ALA A 43 -3.70 -2.16 0.47
CA ALA A 43 -2.67 -1.15 0.62
C ALA A 43 -2.66 -0.18 -0.57
N GLY A 44 -1.94 0.91 -0.39
CA GLY A 44 -1.90 2.07 -1.28
C GLY A 44 -2.57 3.29 -0.66
N GLY A 45 -2.09 4.47 -1.02
CA GLY A 45 -2.58 5.75 -0.52
C GLY A 45 -1.90 6.22 0.77
N PHE A 46 -2.41 7.30 1.33
CA PHE A 46 -1.82 8.04 2.45
C PHE A 46 -1.57 7.21 3.71
N ASP A 47 -2.46 6.26 4.01
CA ASP A 47 -2.46 5.56 5.30
C ASP A 47 -1.52 4.36 5.34
N THR A 48 -1.13 3.85 4.17
CA THR A 48 -0.39 2.59 4.08
C THR A 48 0.87 2.67 3.23
N LEU A 49 0.75 3.10 1.96
CA LEU A 49 1.85 3.10 1.01
C LEU A 49 1.70 4.28 0.06
N ARG A 50 2.31 5.40 0.41
CA ARG A 50 2.29 6.63 -0.40
C ARG A 50 3.01 6.40 -1.73
N GLY A 51 2.57 7.09 -2.80
CA GLY A 51 3.09 6.87 -4.17
C GLY A 51 2.35 5.80 -4.96
N PHE A 52 1.40 5.11 -4.33
CA PHE A 52 0.45 4.21 -4.97
C PHE A 52 -0.97 4.72 -4.73
N LYS A 53 -1.86 4.55 -5.69
CA LYS A 53 -3.27 4.88 -5.50
C LYS A 53 -3.90 4.07 -4.38
N SER A 54 -4.90 4.65 -3.74
CA SER A 54 -5.60 4.00 -2.62
C SER A 54 -6.18 2.65 -3.02
N ASN A 55 -5.89 1.62 -2.23
CA ASN A 55 -6.43 0.27 -2.38
C ASN A 55 -6.08 -0.44 -3.69
N THR A 56 -4.97 -0.08 -4.34
CA THR A 56 -4.55 -0.71 -5.61
C THR A 56 -3.42 -1.71 -5.47
N VAL A 57 -2.79 -1.80 -4.30
CA VAL A 57 -1.67 -2.71 -4.04
C VAL A 57 -2.18 -4.03 -3.48
N GLY A 58 -1.75 -5.14 -4.08
CA GLY A 58 -2.07 -6.49 -3.62
C GLY A 58 -2.64 -7.38 -4.71
N PRO A 59 -3.28 -8.49 -4.32
CA PRO A 59 -3.92 -9.43 -5.23
C PRO A 59 -4.91 -8.77 -6.17
N LYS A 60 -4.90 -9.22 -7.44
CA LYS A 60 -5.76 -8.73 -8.51
C LYS A 60 -6.84 -9.74 -8.85
N ALA A 61 -7.99 -9.24 -9.31
CA ALA A 61 -9.05 -10.09 -9.81
C ALA A 61 -8.59 -10.88 -11.04
N LEU A 62 -9.04 -12.12 -11.14
CA LEU A 62 -8.80 -12.99 -12.28
C LEU A 62 -10.11 -13.25 -13.01
N TYR A 63 -10.13 -13.06 -14.32
CA TYR A 63 -11.25 -13.44 -15.15
C TYR A 63 -11.06 -14.85 -15.69
N TYR A 64 -12.15 -15.63 -15.61
CA TYR A 64 -12.27 -16.93 -16.25
C TYR A 64 -13.16 -16.81 -17.47
N TYR A 65 -12.70 -17.34 -18.59
CA TYR A 65 -13.54 -17.52 -19.78
C TYR A 65 -13.16 -18.80 -20.50
N ASN A 66 -14.15 -19.41 -21.17
CA ASN A 66 -13.95 -20.65 -21.93
C ASN A 66 -13.65 -20.31 -23.39
N LEU A 67 -12.49 -20.73 -23.88
CA LEU A 67 -12.08 -20.54 -25.27
C LEU A 67 -11.96 -21.92 -25.95
N GLY A 68 -13.00 -22.28 -26.69
CA GLY A 68 -13.00 -23.52 -27.46
C GLY A 68 -12.91 -24.80 -26.61
N GLY A 69 -13.47 -24.78 -25.39
CA GLY A 69 -13.48 -25.91 -24.47
C GLY A 69 -12.36 -25.92 -23.45
N ASN A 70 -11.46 -24.94 -23.50
CA ASN A 70 -10.41 -24.74 -22.48
C ASN A 70 -10.75 -23.53 -21.60
N ASP A 71 -10.67 -23.72 -20.30
CA ASP A 71 -10.78 -22.62 -19.35
C ASP A 71 -9.49 -21.81 -19.38
N VAL A 72 -9.65 -20.51 -19.62
CA VAL A 72 -8.56 -19.54 -19.73
C VAL A 72 -8.67 -18.52 -18.62
N ILE A 73 -7.53 -18.12 -18.06
CA ILE A 73 -7.45 -17.14 -16.99
C ILE A 73 -6.74 -15.89 -17.51
N GLN A 74 -7.31 -14.75 -17.21
CA GLN A 74 -6.71 -13.45 -17.49
C GLN A 74 -6.67 -12.60 -16.22
N GLY A 75 -5.50 -12.05 -15.88
CA GLY A 75 -5.35 -11.09 -14.83
C GLY A 75 -5.96 -9.74 -15.18
N THR A 76 -6.34 -8.98 -14.18
CA THR A 76 -6.86 -7.61 -14.30
C THR A 76 -6.04 -6.64 -13.45
N ASP A 77 -6.26 -5.34 -13.64
CA ASP A 77 -5.66 -4.29 -12.80
C ASP A 77 -6.52 -4.00 -11.54
N SER A 78 -7.70 -4.64 -11.42
CA SER A 78 -8.61 -4.44 -10.29
C SER A 78 -8.13 -5.20 -9.05
N SER A 79 -7.77 -4.48 -7.99
CA SER A 79 -7.37 -5.09 -6.72
C SER A 79 -8.56 -5.70 -5.99
N VAL A 80 -8.40 -6.91 -5.49
CA VAL A 80 -9.38 -7.61 -4.65
C VAL A 80 -8.94 -7.70 -3.19
N GLY A 81 -7.73 -7.16 -2.89
CA GLY A 81 -7.15 -7.27 -1.56
C GLY A 81 -6.66 -8.68 -1.24
N GLY A 82 -6.21 -8.87 -0.02
CA GLY A 82 -5.74 -10.16 0.49
C GLY A 82 -6.08 -10.35 1.95
N ASN A 83 -5.90 -11.55 2.45
CA ASN A 83 -6.16 -11.85 3.86
C ASN A 83 -4.99 -11.51 4.80
N ALA A 84 -3.88 -11.01 4.25
CA ALA A 84 -2.72 -10.60 5.01
C ALA A 84 -2.09 -9.32 4.45
N LEU A 85 -1.59 -8.47 5.36
CA LEU A 85 -0.98 -7.19 5.03
C LEU A 85 0.21 -6.94 5.96
N ALA A 86 1.29 -6.42 5.39
CA ALA A 86 2.40 -5.85 6.14
C ALA A 86 2.86 -4.56 5.48
N VAL A 87 2.89 -3.48 6.25
CA VAL A 87 3.38 -2.16 5.81
C VAL A 87 4.28 -1.56 6.86
N ALA A 88 5.32 -0.86 6.42
CA ALA A 88 6.24 -0.13 7.27
C ALA A 88 6.57 1.22 6.63
N SER A 89 6.76 2.23 7.47
CA SER A 89 7.12 3.57 7.07
C SER A 89 8.19 4.12 7.99
N LEU A 90 9.22 4.70 7.40
CA LEU A 90 10.22 5.52 8.08
C LEU A 90 10.09 6.93 7.55
N GLU A 91 9.95 7.90 8.45
CA GLU A 91 9.76 9.29 8.12
C GLU A 91 10.70 10.16 8.94
N MET A 92 11.50 10.99 8.26
CA MET A 92 12.38 11.97 8.86
C MET A 92 11.72 13.34 8.77
N ILE A 93 11.30 13.86 9.90
CA ILE A 93 10.74 15.19 10.05
C ILE A 93 11.89 16.18 10.18
N VAL A 94 11.83 17.26 9.42
CA VAL A 94 12.86 18.29 9.38
C VAL A 94 12.23 19.68 9.50
N PRO A 95 13.00 20.68 9.97
CA PRO A 95 12.56 22.07 9.92
C PRO A 95 12.21 22.45 8.47
N THR A 96 11.07 23.11 8.28
CA THR A 96 10.63 23.49 6.93
C THR A 96 11.58 24.54 6.37
N PRO A 97 12.31 24.26 5.27
CA PRO A 97 13.25 25.21 4.70
C PRO A 97 12.50 26.43 4.17
N PHE A 98 13.15 27.59 4.24
CA PHE A 98 12.62 28.89 3.76
C PHE A 98 11.36 29.42 4.45
N ALA A 99 10.83 28.74 5.46
CA ALA A 99 9.72 29.25 6.25
C ALA A 99 10.23 30.25 7.29
N SER A 100 9.55 31.40 7.41
CA SER A 100 9.87 32.35 8.49
C SER A 100 9.48 31.76 9.86
N GLU A 101 10.14 32.22 10.93
CA GLU A 101 9.92 31.72 12.29
C GLU A 101 8.44 31.74 12.73
N SER A 102 7.65 32.69 12.22
CA SER A 102 6.22 32.78 12.54
C SER A 102 5.36 31.69 11.89
N TYR A 103 5.81 31.06 10.81
CA TYR A 103 5.11 29.99 10.12
C TYR A 103 5.66 28.59 10.46
N GLN A 104 6.86 28.49 11.02
CA GLN A 104 7.47 27.21 11.40
C GLN A 104 6.56 26.32 12.22
N PRO A 105 5.81 26.81 13.23
CA PRO A 105 4.92 25.96 14.02
C PRO A 105 3.72 25.39 13.25
N GLN A 106 3.39 26.00 12.10
CA GLN A 106 2.25 25.59 11.27
C GLN A 106 2.65 24.67 10.13
N LEU A 107 3.96 24.54 9.86
CA LEU A 107 4.50 23.77 8.74
C LEU A 107 5.34 22.61 9.26
N ARG A 108 5.14 21.45 8.67
CA ARG A 108 5.92 20.25 8.96
C ARG A 108 6.34 19.60 7.66
N THR A 109 7.62 19.60 7.40
CA THR A 109 8.21 18.92 6.24
C THR A 109 8.82 17.60 6.67
N SER A 110 8.64 16.57 5.86
CA SER A 110 9.26 15.28 6.12
C SER A 110 9.67 14.56 4.84
N PHE A 111 10.73 13.77 4.94
CA PHE A 111 11.14 12.79 3.94
C PHE A 111 10.71 11.42 4.43
N PHE A 112 10.21 10.57 3.54
CA PHE A 112 9.76 9.25 3.94
C PHE A 112 10.21 8.15 2.98
N ILE A 113 10.26 6.94 3.51
CA ILE A 113 10.37 5.70 2.77
C ILE A 113 9.28 4.77 3.30
N ASP A 114 8.41 4.32 2.41
CA ASP A 114 7.35 3.37 2.70
C ASP A 114 7.65 2.05 2.00
N ALA A 115 7.37 0.95 2.68
CA ALA A 115 7.44 -0.41 2.14
C ALA A 115 6.22 -1.21 2.58
N GLY A 116 5.67 -2.02 1.68
CA GLY A 116 4.50 -2.82 2.04
C GLY A 116 4.15 -3.89 1.03
N THR A 117 3.39 -4.85 1.51
CA THR A 117 2.85 -5.95 0.72
C THR A 117 1.48 -6.35 1.25
N VAL A 118 0.63 -6.79 0.33
CA VAL A 118 -0.64 -7.47 0.62
C VAL A 118 -0.61 -8.79 -0.12
N TRP A 119 -0.94 -9.87 0.58
CA TRP A 119 -0.95 -11.21 -0.02
C TRP A 119 -2.16 -12.00 0.47
N ASP A 120 -2.46 -13.08 -0.22
CA ASP A 120 -3.54 -13.99 0.13
C ASP A 120 -2.96 -15.39 0.38
N THR A 121 -2.97 -15.81 1.64
CA THR A 121 -2.41 -17.11 2.06
C THR A 121 -3.21 -18.31 1.54
N THR A 122 -4.40 -18.07 0.99
CA THR A 122 -5.27 -19.10 0.40
C THR A 122 -5.12 -19.20 -1.12
N PHE A 123 -4.33 -18.32 -1.74
CA PHE A 123 -4.13 -18.30 -3.17
C PHE A 123 -3.23 -19.46 -3.63
N GLU A 124 -3.77 -20.36 -4.44
CA GLU A 124 -3.07 -21.51 -4.97
C GLU A 124 -2.49 -21.23 -6.38
N TYR A 125 -1.32 -20.58 -6.43
CA TYR A 125 -0.66 -20.17 -7.68
C TYR A 125 -0.55 -21.30 -8.71
N GLY A 126 -0.22 -22.54 -8.28
CA GLY A 126 -0.06 -23.68 -9.17
C GLY A 126 -1.31 -24.08 -9.93
N GLN A 127 -2.50 -23.84 -9.39
CA GLN A 127 -3.76 -24.11 -10.09
C GLN A 127 -3.99 -23.14 -11.26
N TYR A 128 -3.52 -21.91 -11.12
CA TYR A 128 -3.74 -20.86 -12.11
C TYR A 128 -2.66 -20.85 -13.19
N GLN A 129 -1.43 -21.20 -12.86
CA GLN A 129 -0.29 -21.18 -13.77
C GLN A 129 -0.50 -22.08 -15.00
N ASN A 130 -1.12 -23.24 -14.83
CA ASN A 130 -1.35 -24.22 -15.91
C ASN A 130 -2.55 -23.88 -16.81
N ARG A 131 -3.38 -22.90 -16.44
CA ARG A 131 -4.60 -22.50 -17.15
C ARG A 131 -4.50 -21.16 -17.85
N CYS A 132 -3.38 -20.51 -17.79
CA CYS A 132 -3.17 -19.24 -18.44
C CYS A 132 -3.00 -19.38 -19.95
N PHE A 133 -3.68 -18.54 -20.71
CA PHE A 133 -3.52 -18.43 -22.16
C PHE A 133 -2.39 -17.46 -22.50
N SER A 134 -1.43 -17.93 -23.28
CA SER A 134 -0.39 -17.11 -23.93
C SER A 134 0.33 -16.11 -22.97
N GLY A 135 1.27 -16.60 -22.21
CA GLY A 135 2.21 -15.72 -21.48
C GLY A 135 1.84 -15.45 -20.04
N CYS A 136 1.63 -16.49 -19.24
CA CYS A 136 1.48 -16.39 -17.79
C CYS A 136 2.67 -15.80 -17.04
N ASN A 137 3.61 -15.22 -17.74
CA ASN A 137 4.69 -14.42 -17.13
C ASN A 137 4.17 -13.21 -16.35
N TYR A 138 2.88 -12.88 -16.50
CA TYR A 138 2.22 -11.76 -15.83
C TYR A 138 1.38 -12.15 -14.62
N LEU A 139 1.13 -13.45 -14.40
CA LEU A 139 0.43 -13.87 -13.19
C LEU A 139 1.42 -13.92 -12.03
N MET A 140 1.31 -12.95 -11.14
CA MET A 140 2.10 -12.92 -9.92
C MET A 140 1.61 -13.99 -8.93
N ASP A 141 2.53 -14.56 -8.18
CA ASP A 141 2.16 -15.37 -7.02
C ASP A 141 1.66 -14.47 -5.90
N TYR A 142 0.34 -14.39 -5.77
CA TYR A 142 -0.29 -13.56 -4.74
C TYR A 142 -0.23 -14.18 -3.35
N SER A 143 0.25 -15.41 -3.19
CA SER A 143 0.50 -16.02 -1.87
C SER A 143 1.87 -15.64 -1.29
N ASP A 144 2.77 -15.09 -2.11
CA ASP A 144 4.15 -14.76 -1.70
C ASP A 144 4.21 -13.39 -0.99
N PRO A 145 4.52 -13.36 0.33
CA PRO A 145 4.69 -12.12 1.08
C PRO A 145 5.92 -11.30 0.64
N SER A 146 6.85 -11.88 -0.12
CA SER A 146 8.07 -11.19 -0.57
C SER A 146 7.83 -10.19 -1.69
N ASN A 147 6.62 -10.12 -2.23
CA ASN A 147 6.18 -9.16 -3.24
C ASN A 147 6.03 -7.75 -2.66
N ILE A 148 7.10 -7.24 -2.06
CA ILE A 148 7.14 -5.94 -1.39
C ILE A 148 7.22 -4.82 -2.43
N ARG A 149 6.33 -3.82 -2.30
CA ARG A 149 6.39 -2.54 -3.01
C ARG A 149 7.11 -1.53 -2.13
N MET A 150 7.77 -0.59 -2.75
CA MET A 150 8.49 0.47 -2.04
C MET A 150 8.29 1.82 -2.72
N SER A 151 8.23 2.86 -1.92
CA SER A 151 8.22 4.24 -2.39
C SER A 151 9.04 5.13 -1.48
N ALA A 152 9.47 6.26 -1.99
CA ALA A 152 10.10 7.31 -1.21
C ALA A 152 9.57 8.66 -1.68
N GLY A 153 9.58 9.64 -0.79
CA GLY A 153 9.04 10.94 -1.14
C GLY A 153 9.22 12.00 -0.09
N LEU A 154 8.55 13.11 -0.35
CA LEU A 154 8.49 14.30 0.48
C LEU A 154 7.04 14.53 0.87
N SER A 155 6.80 14.90 2.12
CA SER A 155 5.51 15.32 2.62
C SER A 155 5.61 16.71 3.24
N LEU A 156 4.63 17.55 2.95
CA LEU A 156 4.43 18.85 3.56
C LEU A 156 3.06 18.90 4.21
N GLN A 157 3.03 19.04 5.50
CA GLN A 157 1.81 19.30 6.26
C GLN A 157 1.74 20.78 6.63
N TRP A 158 0.61 21.40 6.35
CA TRP A 158 0.31 22.77 6.73
C TRP A 158 -0.93 22.83 7.58
N LEU A 159 -0.80 23.35 8.79
CA LEU A 159 -1.92 23.62 9.68
C LEU A 159 -2.58 24.94 9.27
N SER A 160 -3.51 24.87 8.32
CA SER A 160 -4.24 26.02 7.79
C SER A 160 -5.43 26.38 8.70
N PRO A 161 -6.00 27.61 8.57
CA PRO A 161 -7.22 27.99 9.30
C PRO A 161 -8.45 27.11 9.00
N MET A 162 -8.43 26.40 7.87
CA MET A 162 -9.49 25.46 7.46
C MET A 162 -9.24 24.03 7.92
N GLY A 163 -8.12 23.79 8.62
CA GLY A 163 -7.70 22.47 9.04
C GLY A 163 -6.36 22.04 8.43
N PRO A 164 -5.82 20.88 8.84
CA PRO A 164 -4.57 20.39 8.32
C PRO A 164 -4.68 20.00 6.83
N LEU A 165 -3.76 20.52 6.05
CA LEU A 165 -3.57 20.19 4.63
C LEU A 165 -2.28 19.38 4.51
N VAL A 166 -2.32 18.29 3.78
CA VAL A 166 -1.16 17.42 3.54
C VAL A 166 -0.93 17.27 2.06
N PHE A 167 0.28 17.61 1.64
CA PHE A 167 0.76 17.44 0.27
C PHE A 167 1.85 16.36 0.28
N VAL A 168 1.77 15.42 -0.64
CA VAL A 168 2.77 14.36 -0.78
C VAL A 168 3.25 14.31 -2.22
N LEU A 169 4.57 14.28 -2.39
CA LEU A 169 5.25 13.94 -3.63
C LEU A 169 6.00 12.64 -3.38
N ALA A 170 5.60 11.58 -4.06
CA ALA A 170 6.14 10.24 -3.87
C ALA A 170 6.56 9.61 -5.20
N GLN A 171 7.70 8.96 -5.19
CA GLN A 171 8.20 8.18 -6.31
C GLN A 171 8.18 6.70 -5.93
N PRO A 172 7.46 5.84 -6.67
CA PRO A 172 7.58 4.40 -6.52
C PRO A 172 8.99 3.93 -6.87
N LEU A 173 9.65 3.25 -5.93
CA LEU A 173 10.99 2.68 -6.11
C LEU A 173 10.92 1.23 -6.62
N LYS A 174 9.93 0.48 -6.12
CA LYS A 174 9.66 -0.89 -6.54
C LYS A 174 8.16 -1.08 -6.68
N LYS A 175 7.72 -1.44 -7.86
CA LYS A 175 6.33 -1.72 -8.22
C LYS A 175 6.25 -2.98 -9.08
N TYR A 176 5.05 -3.53 -9.18
CA TYR A 176 4.76 -4.67 -10.03
C TYR A 176 3.73 -4.29 -11.09
N GLU A 177 3.56 -5.16 -12.07
CA GLU A 177 2.56 -4.97 -13.12
C GLU A 177 1.15 -4.94 -12.52
N GLY A 178 0.31 -4.04 -13.03
CA GLY A 178 -1.03 -3.79 -12.49
C GLY A 178 -1.07 -2.90 -11.23
N ASP A 179 0.09 -2.45 -10.69
CA ASP A 179 0.10 -1.48 -9.60
C ASP A 179 -0.13 -0.06 -10.15
N ASP A 180 -1.19 0.59 -9.69
CA ASP A 180 -1.48 1.98 -9.98
C ASP A 180 -0.67 2.92 -9.10
N THR A 181 0.05 3.85 -9.72
CA THR A 181 0.91 4.80 -9.01
C THR A 181 0.34 6.21 -9.03
N GLU A 182 0.60 6.97 -7.96
CA GLU A 182 0.19 8.36 -7.80
C GLU A 182 1.36 9.19 -7.26
N VAL A 183 2.00 9.97 -8.14
CA VAL A 183 3.20 10.75 -7.79
C VAL A 183 2.87 11.92 -6.87
N PHE A 184 1.73 12.55 -7.06
CA PHE A 184 1.26 13.67 -6.24
C PHE A 184 -0.08 13.32 -5.62
N SER A 185 -0.18 13.49 -4.31
CA SER A 185 -1.43 13.32 -3.60
C SER A 185 -1.65 14.46 -2.59
N PHE A 186 -2.91 14.75 -2.35
CA PHE A 186 -3.37 15.83 -1.50
C PHE A 186 -4.49 15.36 -0.59
N ASN A 187 -4.42 15.75 0.68
CA ASN A 187 -5.45 15.40 1.65
C ASN A 187 -5.79 16.59 2.55
N ILE A 188 -7.07 16.68 2.96
CA ILE A 188 -7.59 17.70 3.87
C ILE A 188 -8.14 17.03 5.12
N GLY A 189 -7.82 17.57 6.29
CA GLY A 189 -8.39 17.12 7.56
C GLY A 189 -7.70 15.92 8.21
N ARG A 190 -6.59 15.42 7.65
CA ARG A 190 -5.76 14.36 8.28
C ARG A 190 -4.43 14.92 8.77
N THR A 191 -4.00 14.41 9.92
CA THR A 191 -2.65 14.58 10.47
C THR A 191 -1.95 13.24 10.51
N PHE A 192 -0.64 13.23 10.35
CA PHE A 192 0.18 12.02 10.50
C PHE A 192 0.38 11.62 11.96
#